data_4c82fdd7bcf9aedde449010722dbc266
#
_entry.id   4c82fdd7bcf9aedde449010722dbc266
#
_cell.length_a   1.000
_cell.length_b   1.000
_cell.length_c   1.000
_cell.angle_alpha   90.00
_cell.angle_beta   90.00
_cell.angle_gamma   90.00
#
_symmetry.space_group_name_H-M   'P 1'
#
loop_
_entity.id
_entity.type
_entity.pdbx_description
1 polymer ?
#
loop_
_entity_poly.entity_id
_entity_poly.type
_entity_poly.pdbx_seq_one_letter_code
_entity_poly.pdbx_strand_id
1 'polypeptide(L)'
;MRKTLLLILFFCLGVQVWAQFPKAIFPGDYPDPSILRDGKNYYMTHSPFYYAPGFLIWHSTDLIHWEPVCRALPEYEGSAMAPDLLKYQGRYYIYYPTSTGENFVIYADNIRGPWSKPVKLDVKGIDPGHVVGEDGKRYLFTNNGWITPLSDDGLKVTGKSRKVYDGWEYPANWVTEGKDMYLESPKLLYKDGYYYMMSAEGGTAGPATSHMCVVARSKSVFGPWENSPYNPIVHTYSASENWWSKGHGTLVDDVNGNWWVVYHAYANGYH
;
A
#
# COMPACT_ATOMS: atom_id res chain seq x y z
N MET A 1 23.96 -71.17 2.08
CA MET A 1 22.95 -70.17 2.26
C MET A 1 23.59 -68.81 2.00
N ARG A 2 23.38 -68.22 0.81
CA ARG A 2 23.83 -66.87 0.46
C ARG A 2 22.72 -65.84 0.84
N LYS A 3 23.03 -64.94 1.75
CA LYS A 3 22.14 -63.80 2.09
C LYS A 3 22.36 -62.71 1.07
N THR A 4 21.36 -62.44 0.25
CA THR A 4 21.32 -61.32 -0.70
C THR A 4 20.89 -60.07 0.07
N LEU A 5 21.79 -59.09 0.16
CA LEU A 5 21.52 -57.78 0.76
C LEU A 5 20.89 -56.88 -0.31
N LEU A 6 19.60 -56.54 -0.14
CA LEU A 6 18.90 -55.64 -1.05
C LEU A 6 19.17 -54.18 -0.58
N LEU A 7 19.96 -53.44 -1.36
CA LEU A 7 20.23 -52.03 -1.14
C LEU A 7 19.08 -51.23 -1.78
N ILE A 8 18.21 -50.66 -0.98
CA ILE A 8 17.17 -49.73 -1.45
C ILE A 8 17.78 -48.33 -1.49
N LEU A 9 18.08 -47.84 -2.71
CA LEU A 9 18.44 -46.43 -2.94
C LEU A 9 17.18 -45.59 -2.88
N PHE A 10 17.03 -44.78 -1.83
CA PHE A 10 16.06 -43.68 -1.77
C PHE A 10 16.59 -42.55 -2.66
N PHE A 11 15.98 -42.36 -3.83
CA PHE A 11 16.13 -41.14 -4.61
C PHE A 11 15.27 -40.08 -3.97
N CYS A 12 15.84 -39.21 -3.13
CA CYS A 12 15.22 -37.98 -2.74
C CYS A 12 15.19 -37.04 -3.96
N LEU A 13 14.08 -37.02 -4.68
CA LEU A 13 13.77 -35.92 -5.61
C LEU A 13 13.61 -34.63 -4.79
N GLY A 14 14.70 -33.92 -4.60
CA GLY A 14 14.67 -32.58 -4.08
C GLY A 14 13.90 -31.67 -5.04
N VAL A 15 12.67 -31.36 -4.71
CA VAL A 15 11.95 -30.24 -5.38
C VAL A 15 12.73 -28.99 -5.02
N GLN A 16 13.58 -28.52 -5.92
CA GLN A 16 14.17 -27.19 -5.80
C GLN A 16 13.04 -26.17 -5.99
N VAL A 17 12.46 -25.70 -4.89
CA VAL A 17 11.65 -24.51 -4.89
C VAL A 17 12.63 -23.35 -5.13
N TRP A 18 12.72 -22.92 -6.38
CA TRP A 18 13.37 -21.67 -6.70
C TRP A 18 12.52 -20.57 -6.03
N ALA A 19 13.01 -20.02 -4.94
CA ALA A 19 12.45 -18.77 -4.42
C ALA A 19 12.58 -17.74 -5.55
N GLN A 20 11.46 -17.43 -6.20
CA GLN A 20 11.42 -16.39 -7.22
C GLN A 20 11.64 -15.09 -6.46
N PHE A 21 12.80 -14.48 -6.63
CA PHE A 21 13.05 -13.14 -6.08
C PHE A 21 11.95 -12.19 -6.57
N PRO A 22 11.47 -11.27 -5.71
CA PRO A 22 10.46 -10.29 -6.13
C PRO A 22 10.94 -9.60 -7.40
N LYS A 23 10.13 -9.70 -8.45
CA LYS A 23 10.42 -9.07 -9.74
C LYS A 23 9.87 -7.66 -9.71
N ALA A 24 10.67 -6.66 -10.12
CA ALA A 24 10.15 -5.32 -10.35
C ALA A 24 9.10 -5.38 -11.47
N ILE A 25 7.88 -4.92 -11.17
CA ILE A 25 6.80 -4.78 -12.16
C ILE A 25 7.14 -3.58 -13.06
N PHE A 26 7.51 -2.46 -12.44
CA PHE A 26 7.92 -1.23 -13.09
C PHE A 26 9.33 -0.88 -12.67
N PRO A 27 10.32 -0.99 -13.56
CA PRO A 27 11.62 -0.40 -13.32
C PRO A 27 11.56 1.11 -13.60
N GLY A 28 11.93 1.94 -12.62
CA GLY A 28 11.90 3.39 -12.71
C GLY A 28 11.27 4.04 -11.48
N ASP A 29 10.91 5.30 -11.60
CA ASP A 29 10.36 6.12 -10.52
C ASP A 29 8.83 5.97 -10.46
N TYR A 30 8.37 4.92 -9.76
CA TYR A 30 6.96 4.58 -9.55
C TYR A 30 6.69 4.29 -8.08
N PRO A 31 6.97 5.25 -7.15
CA PRO A 31 6.82 5.03 -5.72
C PRO A 31 5.36 5.10 -5.25
N ASP A 32 5.13 4.68 -4.02
CA ASP A 32 3.86 4.78 -3.30
C ASP A 32 2.68 4.14 -4.06
N PRO A 33 2.80 2.87 -4.45
CA PRO A 33 1.77 2.23 -5.25
C PRO A 33 0.46 2.08 -4.49
N SER A 34 -0.64 2.41 -5.15
CA SER A 34 -1.99 2.12 -4.68
C SER A 34 -2.71 1.27 -5.72
N ILE A 35 -3.18 0.08 -5.31
CA ILE A 35 -3.80 -0.91 -6.20
C ILE A 35 -5.26 -1.16 -5.81
N LEU A 36 -6.11 -1.27 -6.81
CA LEU A 36 -7.54 -1.54 -6.70
C LEU A 36 -7.91 -2.75 -7.55
N ARG A 37 -8.72 -3.66 -7.00
CA ARG A 37 -9.43 -4.69 -7.78
C ARG A 37 -10.85 -4.25 -8.07
N ASP A 38 -11.26 -4.37 -9.33
CA ASP A 38 -12.64 -4.16 -9.79
C ASP A 38 -13.08 -5.35 -10.65
N GLY A 39 -13.71 -6.33 -10.03
CA GLY A 39 -14.06 -7.59 -10.65
C GLY A 39 -12.83 -8.40 -11.08
N LYS A 40 -12.62 -8.55 -12.39
CA LYS A 40 -11.46 -9.23 -12.99
C LYS A 40 -10.34 -8.26 -13.36
N ASN A 41 -10.53 -6.96 -13.14
CA ASN A 41 -9.58 -5.93 -13.50
C ASN A 41 -8.84 -5.45 -12.27
N TYR A 42 -7.57 -5.15 -12.44
CA TYR A 42 -6.72 -4.50 -11.44
C TYR A 42 -6.28 -3.16 -12.00
N TYR A 43 -6.37 -2.13 -11.18
CA TYR A 43 -5.90 -0.80 -11.50
C TYR A 43 -4.90 -0.35 -10.46
N MET A 44 -3.82 0.27 -10.91
CA MET A 44 -2.78 0.78 -10.02
C MET A 44 -2.38 2.18 -10.43
N THR A 45 -2.08 3.00 -9.45
CA THR A 45 -1.45 4.30 -9.63
C THR A 45 -0.34 4.49 -8.60
N HIS A 46 0.46 5.53 -8.74
CA HIS A 46 1.62 5.83 -7.90
C HIS A 46 1.83 7.34 -7.81
N SER A 47 2.74 7.78 -6.96
CA SER A 47 3.09 9.20 -6.84
C SER A 47 3.65 9.76 -8.14
N PRO A 48 3.07 10.82 -8.68
CA PRO A 48 3.64 11.52 -9.83
C PRO A 48 4.63 12.62 -9.44
N PHE A 49 4.64 13.06 -8.16
CA PHE A 49 5.41 14.20 -7.68
C PHE A 49 5.29 15.43 -8.58
N TYR A 50 6.36 15.81 -9.25
CA TYR A 50 6.40 16.98 -10.13
C TYR A 50 5.99 16.69 -11.57
N TYR A 51 5.68 15.43 -11.91
CA TYR A 51 5.29 15.06 -13.26
C TYR A 51 3.83 15.40 -13.54
N ALA A 52 3.57 16.11 -14.60
CA ALA A 52 2.23 16.39 -15.13
C ALA A 52 2.13 15.97 -16.60
N PRO A 53 1.01 15.37 -17.02
CA PRO A 53 -0.17 15.00 -16.25
C PRO A 53 0.12 13.89 -15.22
N GLY A 54 -0.44 14.04 -14.01
CA GLY A 54 -0.20 13.15 -12.87
C GLY A 54 -1.12 11.93 -12.78
N PHE A 55 -0.87 11.07 -11.79
CA PHE A 55 -1.60 9.83 -11.50
C PHE A 55 -1.86 8.97 -12.73
N LEU A 56 -0.78 8.47 -13.34
CA LEU A 56 -0.90 7.47 -14.40
C LEU A 56 -1.57 6.22 -13.82
N ILE A 57 -2.71 5.87 -14.40
CA ILE A 57 -3.43 4.65 -14.04
C ILE A 57 -3.01 3.54 -14.97
N TRP A 58 -2.60 2.43 -14.37
CA TRP A 58 -2.27 1.19 -15.03
C TRP A 58 -3.40 0.19 -14.90
N HIS A 59 -3.55 -0.70 -15.87
CA HIS A 59 -4.52 -1.79 -15.89
C HIS A 59 -3.82 -3.13 -16.05
N SER A 60 -4.32 -4.14 -15.36
CA SER A 60 -3.94 -5.54 -15.51
C SER A 60 -5.14 -6.46 -15.31
N THR A 61 -5.06 -7.68 -15.83
CA THR A 61 -6.00 -8.78 -15.54
C THR A 61 -5.32 -9.95 -14.82
N ASP A 62 -3.99 -9.89 -14.61
CA ASP A 62 -3.18 -10.98 -14.05
C ASP A 62 -2.17 -10.52 -12.98
N LEU A 63 -2.12 -9.23 -12.65
CA LEU A 63 -1.17 -8.61 -11.71
C LEU A 63 0.30 -8.64 -12.16
N ILE A 64 0.57 -9.13 -13.37
CA ILE A 64 1.93 -9.30 -13.92
C ILE A 64 2.16 -8.38 -15.12
N HIS A 65 1.19 -8.34 -16.04
CA HIS A 65 1.25 -7.53 -17.25
C HIS A 65 0.37 -6.30 -17.08
N TRP A 66 0.97 -5.14 -17.25
CA TRP A 66 0.33 -3.85 -17.01
C TRP A 66 0.40 -2.95 -18.23
N GLU A 67 -0.71 -2.31 -18.57
CA GLU A 67 -0.82 -1.33 -19.65
C GLU A 67 -1.31 0.02 -19.11
N PRO A 68 -0.84 1.16 -19.64
CA PRO A 68 -1.32 2.46 -19.24
C PRO A 68 -2.75 2.69 -19.75
N VAL A 69 -3.59 3.30 -18.91
CA VAL A 69 -5.00 3.56 -19.20
C VAL A 69 -5.26 5.05 -19.45
N CYS A 70 -4.93 5.87 -18.49
CA CYS A 70 -5.13 7.32 -18.53
C CYS A 70 -4.27 8.00 -17.45
N ARG A 71 -4.27 9.34 -17.48
CA ARG A 71 -3.73 10.18 -16.41
C ARG A 71 -4.89 10.92 -15.74
N ALA A 72 -5.05 10.68 -14.44
CA ALA A 72 -6.22 11.16 -13.69
C ALA A 72 -6.11 12.62 -13.26
N LEU A 73 -4.91 13.18 -13.18
CA LEU A 73 -4.65 14.57 -12.81
C LEU A 73 -4.01 15.30 -14.00
N PRO A 74 -4.81 15.97 -14.85
CA PRO A 74 -4.31 16.53 -16.12
C PRO A 74 -3.40 17.76 -15.93
N GLU A 75 -3.66 18.55 -14.87
CA GLU A 75 -2.90 19.78 -14.59
C GLU A 75 -2.01 19.58 -13.35
N TYR A 76 -0.94 20.36 -13.26
CA TYR A 76 -0.06 20.37 -12.10
C TYR A 76 -0.72 21.16 -10.96
N GLU A 77 -1.06 20.48 -9.87
CA GLU A 77 -1.69 21.05 -8.68
C GLU A 77 -0.77 21.01 -7.44
N GLY A 78 0.52 21.16 -7.65
CA GLY A 78 1.55 20.91 -6.65
C GLY A 78 2.14 19.50 -6.76
N SER A 79 3.19 19.20 -5.98
CA SER A 79 3.80 17.87 -5.95
C SER A 79 2.84 16.87 -5.30
N ALA A 80 1.99 16.24 -6.11
CA ALA A 80 1.04 15.22 -5.66
C ALA A 80 1.75 13.90 -5.35
N MET A 81 1.37 13.24 -4.24
CA MET A 81 2.06 12.04 -3.79
C MET A 81 1.11 11.04 -3.12
N ALA A 82 1.60 9.85 -2.84
CA ALA A 82 1.02 8.81 -1.99
C ALA A 82 -0.50 8.63 -2.16
N PRO A 83 -0.97 8.29 -3.38
CA PRO A 83 -2.40 8.21 -3.67
C PRO A 83 -3.07 7.04 -2.94
N ASP A 84 -4.37 7.18 -2.71
CA ASP A 84 -5.27 6.08 -2.37
C ASP A 84 -6.33 5.94 -3.46
N LEU A 85 -6.16 4.96 -4.35
CA LEU A 85 -7.08 4.64 -5.43
C LEU A 85 -8.11 3.64 -4.96
N LEU A 86 -9.38 4.00 -5.04
CA LEU A 86 -10.47 3.11 -4.63
C LEU A 86 -11.71 3.27 -5.50
N LYS A 87 -12.62 2.30 -5.37
CA LYS A 87 -13.99 2.37 -5.93
C LYS A 87 -15.00 2.26 -4.80
N TYR A 88 -15.94 3.20 -4.75
CA TYR A 88 -17.03 3.17 -3.78
C TYR A 88 -18.34 3.56 -4.44
N GLN A 89 -19.38 2.73 -4.28
CA GLN A 89 -20.72 2.93 -4.86
C GLN A 89 -20.70 3.25 -6.37
N GLY A 90 -19.85 2.54 -7.12
CA GLY A 90 -19.74 2.68 -8.57
C GLY A 90 -18.82 3.79 -9.07
N ARG A 91 -18.33 4.66 -8.19
CA ARG A 91 -17.45 5.78 -8.53
C ARG A 91 -16.02 5.51 -8.07
N TYR A 92 -15.05 5.92 -8.86
CA TYR A 92 -13.61 5.86 -8.53
C TYR A 92 -13.18 7.16 -7.86
N TYR A 93 -12.25 7.03 -6.91
CA TYR A 93 -11.68 8.14 -6.16
C TYR A 93 -10.16 7.97 -6.09
N ILE A 94 -9.45 9.08 -6.08
CA ILE A 94 -8.04 9.14 -5.69
C ILE A 94 -7.93 10.23 -4.63
N TYR A 95 -7.66 9.82 -3.38
CA TYR A 95 -7.26 10.72 -2.31
C TYR A 95 -5.75 10.87 -2.35
N TYR A 96 -5.24 12.08 -2.17
CA TYR A 96 -3.80 12.31 -2.22
C TYR A 96 -3.41 13.59 -1.47
N PRO A 97 -2.23 13.64 -0.83
CA PRO A 97 -1.63 14.85 -0.34
C PRO A 97 -0.76 15.51 -1.40
N THR A 98 -0.38 16.75 -1.15
CA THR A 98 0.70 17.42 -1.84
C THR A 98 1.88 17.65 -0.89
N SER A 99 3.05 18.01 -1.43
CA SER A 99 4.25 18.32 -0.62
C SER A 99 4.07 19.51 0.32
N THR A 100 3.00 20.29 0.17
CA THR A 100 2.62 21.37 1.11
C THR A 100 1.81 20.86 2.31
N GLY A 101 1.50 19.54 2.36
CA GLY A 101 0.68 18.93 3.40
C GLY A 101 -0.83 19.13 3.23
N GLU A 102 -1.25 19.63 2.10
CA GLU A 102 -2.67 19.76 1.75
C GLU A 102 -3.18 18.46 1.14
N ASN A 103 -4.40 18.05 1.52
CA ASN A 103 -5.04 16.86 1.01
C ASN A 103 -6.15 17.21 0.02
N PHE A 104 -6.25 16.38 -1.03
CA PHE A 104 -7.24 16.53 -2.09
C PHE A 104 -7.89 15.18 -2.43
N VAL A 105 -9.02 15.27 -3.12
CA VAL A 105 -9.66 14.12 -3.77
C VAL A 105 -10.06 14.49 -5.19
N ILE A 106 -9.83 13.57 -6.13
CA ILE A 106 -10.43 13.57 -7.46
C ILE A 106 -11.28 12.33 -7.62
N TYR A 107 -12.30 12.40 -8.49
CA TYR A 107 -13.22 11.29 -8.71
C TYR A 107 -13.68 11.20 -10.16
N ALA A 108 -14.13 10.00 -10.55
CA ALA A 108 -14.70 9.75 -11.88
C ALA A 108 -15.70 8.59 -11.82
N ASP A 109 -16.71 8.61 -12.67
CA ASP A 109 -17.66 7.51 -12.80
C ASP A 109 -17.12 6.38 -13.72
N ASN A 110 -16.04 6.67 -14.47
CA ASN A 110 -15.30 5.71 -15.26
C ASN A 110 -13.80 5.86 -14.97
N ILE A 111 -13.10 4.73 -14.79
CA ILE A 111 -11.66 4.73 -14.49
C ILE A 111 -10.82 5.47 -15.56
N ARG A 112 -11.29 5.49 -16.81
CA ARG A 112 -10.66 6.24 -17.90
C ARG A 112 -10.96 7.73 -17.88
N GLY A 113 -11.81 8.18 -16.96
CA GLY A 113 -12.28 9.55 -16.84
C GLY A 113 -13.54 9.86 -17.65
N PRO A 114 -13.90 11.14 -17.79
CA PRO A 114 -13.14 12.27 -17.27
C PRO A 114 -13.08 12.30 -15.75
N TRP A 115 -11.91 12.65 -15.19
CA TRP A 115 -11.72 12.87 -13.76
C TRP A 115 -12.10 14.31 -13.39
N SER A 116 -12.60 14.46 -12.19
CA SER A 116 -12.98 15.77 -11.64
C SER A 116 -11.78 16.69 -11.45
N LYS A 117 -12.03 17.98 -11.28
CA LYS A 117 -11.04 18.88 -10.67
C LYS A 117 -10.78 18.45 -9.22
N PRO A 118 -9.56 18.75 -8.69
CA PRO A 118 -9.24 18.51 -7.29
C PRO A 118 -10.20 19.24 -6.32
N VAL A 119 -10.68 18.48 -5.36
CA VAL A 119 -11.47 19.01 -4.23
C VAL A 119 -10.59 18.95 -2.99
N LYS A 120 -10.32 20.10 -2.40
CA LYS A 120 -9.50 20.22 -1.19
C LYS A 120 -10.26 19.68 0.02
N LEU A 121 -9.56 18.88 0.85
CA LEU A 121 -10.06 18.35 2.11
C LEU A 121 -9.29 18.95 3.29
N ASP A 122 -9.98 19.34 4.34
CA ASP A 122 -9.37 19.80 5.60
C ASP A 122 -8.94 18.59 6.45
N VAL A 123 -8.01 17.80 5.93
CA VAL A 123 -7.41 16.64 6.58
C VAL A 123 -5.95 16.95 6.85
N LYS A 124 -5.49 16.64 8.07
CA LYS A 124 -4.08 16.76 8.46
C LYS A 124 -3.32 15.47 8.15
N GLY A 125 -2.04 15.64 7.88
CA GLY A 125 -1.14 14.52 7.61
C GLY A 125 -1.05 14.18 6.12
N ILE A 126 -0.38 13.09 5.83
CA ILE A 126 -0.10 12.59 4.48
C ILE A 126 -0.56 11.15 4.34
N ASP A 127 -0.40 10.58 3.15
CA ASP A 127 -0.62 9.17 2.84
C ASP A 127 -2.02 8.68 3.21
N PRO A 128 -3.05 9.18 2.55
CA PRO A 128 -4.42 8.81 2.88
C PRO A 128 -4.72 7.33 2.62
N GLY A 129 -5.62 6.79 3.44
CA GLY A 129 -6.23 5.48 3.24
C GLY A 129 -7.70 5.52 3.60
N HIS A 130 -8.56 5.28 2.62
CA HIS A 130 -10.01 5.33 2.79
C HIS A 130 -10.56 4.04 3.37
N VAL A 131 -11.61 4.15 4.20
CA VAL A 131 -12.37 3.02 4.70
C VAL A 131 -13.82 3.40 4.97
N VAL A 132 -14.71 2.40 4.90
CA VAL A 132 -16.08 2.52 5.42
C VAL A 132 -16.11 1.83 6.79
N GLY A 133 -16.52 2.56 7.81
CA GLY A 133 -16.62 2.04 9.16
C GLY A 133 -17.82 1.13 9.38
N GLU A 134 -17.87 0.49 10.55
CA GLU A 134 -18.98 -0.36 10.99
C GLU A 134 -20.31 0.38 11.12
N ASP A 135 -20.26 1.70 11.22
CA ASP A 135 -21.43 2.60 11.23
C ASP A 135 -21.91 3.01 9.83
N GLY A 136 -21.28 2.45 8.78
CA GLY A 136 -21.58 2.76 7.38
C GLY A 136 -21.03 4.09 6.89
N LYS A 137 -20.34 4.87 7.73
CA LYS A 137 -19.75 6.15 7.34
C LYS A 137 -18.37 5.97 6.72
N ARG A 138 -17.99 6.98 5.94
CA ARG A 138 -16.68 7.02 5.28
C ARG A 138 -15.65 7.73 6.18
N TYR A 139 -14.45 7.21 6.16
CA TYR A 139 -13.33 7.73 6.93
C TYR A 139 -12.06 7.75 6.07
N LEU A 140 -11.19 8.71 6.39
CA LEU A 140 -9.86 8.79 5.81
C LEU A 140 -8.83 8.66 6.92
N PHE A 141 -8.00 7.64 6.84
CA PHE A 141 -6.79 7.52 7.64
C PHE A 141 -5.67 8.33 7.02
N THR A 142 -4.75 8.80 7.84
CA THR A 142 -3.49 9.42 7.43
C THR A 142 -2.35 8.92 8.31
N ASN A 143 -1.13 9.33 7.99
CA ASN A 143 0.06 8.98 8.77
C ASN A 143 -0.13 9.21 10.27
N ASN A 144 0.71 8.56 11.09
CA ASN A 144 0.64 8.59 12.56
C ASN A 144 -0.70 8.12 13.15
N GLY A 145 -1.46 7.30 12.40
CA GLY A 145 -2.69 6.67 12.89
C GLY A 145 -3.88 7.59 13.11
N TRP A 146 -3.92 8.72 12.41
CA TRP A 146 -5.07 9.61 12.45
C TRP A 146 -6.21 9.12 11.57
N ILE A 147 -7.46 9.30 12.04
CA ILE A 147 -8.70 9.03 11.29
C ILE A 147 -9.59 10.26 11.29
N THR A 148 -10.12 10.59 10.12
CA THR A 148 -10.97 11.78 9.89
C THR A 148 -12.27 11.35 9.23
N PRO A 149 -13.46 11.74 9.77
CA PRO A 149 -14.75 11.40 9.17
C PRO A 149 -15.01 12.23 7.92
N LEU A 150 -15.56 11.57 6.88
CA LEU A 150 -15.95 12.19 5.62
C LEU A 150 -17.46 12.20 5.44
N SER A 151 -17.95 13.05 4.52
CA SER A 151 -19.32 13.02 4.01
C SER A 151 -19.57 11.73 3.19
N ASP A 152 -20.84 11.40 2.95
CA ASP A 152 -21.26 10.21 2.21
C ASP A 152 -20.68 10.17 0.78
N ASP A 153 -20.54 11.34 0.13
CA ASP A 153 -19.89 11.47 -1.16
C ASP A 153 -18.35 11.46 -1.09
N GLY A 154 -17.77 11.53 0.12
CA GLY A 154 -16.32 11.53 0.36
C GLY A 154 -15.60 12.82 0.01
N LEU A 155 -16.33 13.91 -0.24
CA LEU A 155 -15.76 15.17 -0.75
C LEU A 155 -15.63 16.25 0.32
N LYS A 156 -16.02 15.96 1.57
CA LYS A 156 -15.95 16.91 2.69
C LYS A 156 -15.59 16.20 3.98
N VAL A 157 -14.89 16.91 4.86
CA VAL A 157 -14.69 16.50 6.24
C VAL A 157 -15.92 16.88 7.06
N THR A 158 -16.44 15.96 7.89
CA THR A 158 -17.66 16.14 8.67
C THR A 158 -17.43 16.23 10.17
N GLY A 159 -16.19 16.07 10.63
CA GLY A 159 -15.86 16.12 12.05
C GLY A 159 -14.37 16.21 12.32
N LYS A 160 -14.00 16.17 13.59
CA LYS A 160 -12.60 16.28 14.01
C LYS A 160 -11.84 14.96 13.78
N SER A 161 -10.60 15.08 13.35
CA SER A 161 -9.66 13.97 13.33
C SER A 161 -9.33 13.49 14.76
N ARG A 162 -9.08 12.19 14.90
CA ARG A 162 -8.61 11.59 16.15
C ARG A 162 -7.53 10.56 15.88
N LYS A 163 -6.62 10.37 16.82
CA LYS A 163 -5.61 9.30 16.74
C LYS A 163 -6.23 8.00 17.25
N VAL A 164 -6.02 6.91 16.51
CA VAL A 164 -6.60 5.58 16.81
C VAL A 164 -5.59 4.45 16.72
N TYR A 165 -4.37 4.72 16.28
CA TYR A 165 -3.30 3.74 16.14
C TYR A 165 -1.93 4.39 16.36
N ASP A 166 -1.02 3.66 17.02
CA ASP A 166 0.31 4.13 17.39
C ASP A 166 1.45 3.45 16.60
N GLY A 167 1.11 2.50 15.72
CA GLY A 167 2.10 1.74 14.96
C GLY A 167 2.49 0.42 15.65
N TRP A 168 3.47 -0.24 15.05
CA TRP A 168 4.12 -1.44 15.58
C TRP A 168 5.51 -1.07 16.09
N GLU A 169 5.76 -1.37 17.35
CA GLU A 169 7.07 -1.12 17.95
C GLU A 169 8.08 -2.18 17.47
N TYR A 170 8.93 -1.82 16.54
CA TYR A 170 10.00 -2.69 16.06
C TYR A 170 11.21 -2.71 17.03
N PRO A 171 12.06 -3.76 16.96
CA PRO A 171 13.21 -3.89 17.86
C PRO A 171 14.12 -2.65 17.84
N ALA A 172 14.48 -2.15 19.03
CA ALA A 172 15.24 -0.91 19.18
C ALA A 172 16.66 -0.93 18.58
N ASN A 173 17.17 -2.12 18.25
CA ASN A 173 18.46 -2.30 17.58
C ASN A 173 18.37 -2.31 16.04
N TRP A 174 17.18 -2.15 15.48
CA TRP A 174 17.02 -2.02 14.04
C TRP A 174 17.47 -0.64 13.57
N VAL A 175 18.08 -0.62 12.40
CA VAL A 175 18.61 0.61 11.80
C VAL A 175 17.60 1.12 10.79
N THR A 176 17.00 2.25 11.13
CA THR A 176 15.95 2.93 10.35
C THR A 176 16.36 4.37 10.05
N GLU A 177 15.52 5.09 9.34
CA GLU A 177 15.69 6.51 9.05
C GLU A 177 15.46 7.34 10.32
N GLY A 178 16.55 7.82 10.93
CA GLY A 178 16.46 8.67 12.11
C GLY A 178 15.92 7.95 13.36
N LYS A 179 15.15 8.69 14.18
CA LYS A 179 14.61 8.20 15.47
C LYS A 179 13.07 8.07 15.46
N ASP A 180 12.43 8.61 14.44
CA ASP A 180 10.98 8.57 14.33
C ASP A 180 10.53 7.25 13.69
N MET A 181 9.36 6.79 14.07
CA MET A 181 8.77 5.57 13.53
C MET A 181 8.41 5.71 12.04
N TYR A 182 8.10 6.92 11.58
CA TYR A 182 7.58 7.19 10.25
C TYR A 182 6.38 6.31 9.90
N LEU A 183 5.40 6.24 10.82
CA LEU A 183 4.17 5.51 10.60
C LEU A 183 3.35 6.21 9.52
N GLU A 184 3.26 5.61 8.34
CA GLU A 184 2.63 6.18 7.15
C GLU A 184 1.92 5.14 6.28
N SER A 185 1.35 5.55 5.15
CA SER A 185 0.72 4.66 4.16
C SER A 185 -0.35 3.72 4.72
N PRO A 186 -1.34 4.18 5.52
CA PRO A 186 -2.40 3.31 5.97
C PRO A 186 -3.29 2.90 4.80
N LYS A 187 -3.26 1.62 4.40
CA LYS A 187 -4.14 1.03 3.39
C LYS A 187 -5.05 0.02 4.06
N LEU A 188 -6.35 0.20 3.91
CA LEU A 188 -7.35 -0.53 4.68
C LEU A 188 -8.20 -1.44 3.81
N LEU A 189 -8.55 -2.60 4.37
CA LEU A 189 -9.55 -3.50 3.83
C LEU A 189 -10.39 -4.10 4.96
N TYR A 190 -11.62 -4.51 4.63
CA TYR A 190 -12.49 -5.24 5.54
C TYR A 190 -12.68 -6.66 5.05
N LYS A 191 -12.43 -7.64 5.92
CA LYS A 191 -12.58 -9.06 5.61
C LYS A 191 -12.90 -9.88 6.86
N ASP A 192 -13.84 -10.80 6.75
CA ASP A 192 -14.16 -11.78 7.78
C ASP A 192 -14.40 -11.18 9.18
N GLY A 193 -15.08 -10.01 9.21
CA GLY A 193 -15.41 -9.32 10.46
C GLY A 193 -14.30 -8.47 11.06
N TYR A 194 -13.18 -8.28 10.35
CA TYR A 194 -12.07 -7.44 10.78
C TYR A 194 -11.70 -6.41 9.72
N TYR A 195 -11.32 -5.25 10.19
CA TYR A 195 -10.52 -4.29 9.43
C TYR A 195 -9.06 -4.68 9.53
N TYR A 196 -8.38 -4.71 8.39
CA TYR A 196 -6.94 -4.88 8.29
C TYR A 196 -6.36 -3.58 7.78
N MET A 197 -5.31 -3.11 8.40
CA MET A 197 -4.55 -1.94 7.99
C MET A 197 -3.11 -2.36 7.72
N MET A 198 -2.68 -2.17 6.49
CA MET A 198 -1.26 -2.21 6.16
C MET A 198 -0.72 -0.79 6.27
N SER A 199 0.40 -0.64 6.94
CA SER A 199 1.12 0.62 7.09
C SER A 199 2.58 0.43 6.72
N ALA A 200 3.27 1.54 6.47
CA ALA A 200 4.72 1.56 6.38
C ALA A 200 5.31 2.16 7.65
N GLU A 201 6.51 1.72 8.00
CA GLU A 201 7.31 2.24 9.12
C GLU A 201 8.78 2.29 8.73
N GLY A 202 9.59 3.02 9.53
CA GLY A 202 11.05 3.08 9.43
C GLY A 202 11.59 4.14 8.49
N GLY A 203 10.77 4.72 7.63
CA GLY A 203 11.14 5.77 6.68
C GLY A 203 11.82 5.25 5.41
N THR A 204 11.49 5.87 4.28
CA THR A 204 11.92 5.42 2.94
C THR A 204 13.32 5.89 2.56
N ALA A 205 13.80 7.02 3.09
CA ALA A 205 15.08 7.64 2.76
C ALA A 205 16.26 7.16 3.65
N GLY A 206 16.03 6.20 4.52
CA GLY A 206 17.04 5.66 5.43
C GLY A 206 17.95 4.61 4.79
N PRO A 207 18.70 3.85 5.62
CA PRO A 207 19.54 2.76 5.12
C PRO A 207 18.72 1.64 4.51
N ALA A 208 19.40 0.69 3.87
CA ALA A 208 18.78 -0.43 3.17
C ALA A 208 17.67 -1.16 3.95
N THR A 209 17.82 -1.25 5.27
CA THR A 209 16.92 -1.96 6.19
C THR A 209 15.86 -1.05 6.83
N SER A 210 15.70 0.18 6.35
CA SER A 210 14.87 1.19 7.02
C SER A 210 13.38 0.91 6.85
N HIS A 211 12.90 0.95 5.63
CA HIS A 211 11.47 0.91 5.32
C HIS A 211 10.90 -0.50 5.42
N MET A 212 9.67 -0.63 5.90
CA MET A 212 9.00 -1.91 6.05
C MET A 212 7.49 -1.79 5.91
N CYS A 213 6.81 -2.90 5.57
CA CYS A 213 5.35 -2.97 5.66
C CYS A 213 4.95 -3.77 6.90
N VAL A 214 4.05 -3.20 7.68
CA VAL A 214 3.46 -3.81 8.87
C VAL A 214 1.95 -3.93 8.73
N VAL A 215 1.34 -4.85 9.46
CA VAL A 215 -0.11 -5.07 9.44
C VAL A 215 -0.66 -5.08 10.86
N ALA A 216 -1.78 -4.41 11.03
CA ALA A 216 -2.63 -4.51 12.22
C ALA A 216 -4.07 -4.84 11.82
N ARG A 217 -4.86 -5.38 12.75
CA ARG A 217 -6.29 -5.63 12.56
C ARG A 217 -7.12 -5.11 13.73
N SER A 218 -8.38 -4.82 13.47
CA SER A 218 -9.35 -4.44 14.51
C SER A 218 -10.77 -4.84 14.09
N LYS A 219 -11.67 -4.97 15.05
CA LYS A 219 -13.11 -5.11 14.79
C LYS A 219 -13.81 -3.79 14.53
N SER A 220 -13.16 -2.68 14.84
CA SER A 220 -13.65 -1.32 14.61
C SER A 220 -12.58 -0.48 13.95
N VAL A 221 -12.97 0.43 13.04
CA VAL A 221 -12.04 1.41 12.45
C VAL A 221 -11.40 2.32 13.50
N PHE A 222 -11.96 2.33 14.70
CA PHE A 222 -11.47 3.14 15.81
C PHE A 222 -10.55 2.38 16.77
N GLY A 223 -10.26 1.12 16.49
CA GLY A 223 -9.49 0.25 17.35
C GLY A 223 -10.31 -0.42 18.47
N PRO A 224 -9.68 -1.08 19.42
CA PRO A 224 -8.21 -1.21 19.50
C PRO A 224 -7.64 -2.02 18.33
N TRP A 225 -6.47 -1.59 17.83
CA TRP A 225 -5.74 -2.28 16.78
C TRP A 225 -4.77 -3.30 17.38
N GLU A 226 -4.80 -4.51 16.85
CA GLU A 226 -3.93 -5.62 17.20
C GLU A 226 -2.87 -5.79 16.12
N ASN A 227 -1.61 -5.60 16.46
CA ASN A 227 -0.49 -5.81 15.55
C ASN A 227 -0.32 -7.29 15.19
N SER A 228 0.03 -7.57 13.94
CA SER A 228 0.36 -8.92 13.51
C SER A 228 1.59 -9.44 14.26
N PRO A 229 1.57 -10.69 14.79
CA PRO A 229 2.74 -11.30 15.40
C PRO A 229 3.84 -11.62 14.38
N TYR A 230 3.56 -11.46 13.09
CA TYR A 230 4.47 -11.72 11.97
C TYR A 230 5.05 -10.44 11.37
N ASN A 231 4.80 -9.28 12.00
CA ASN A 231 5.41 -8.02 11.54
C ASN A 231 6.94 -8.05 11.64
N PRO A 232 7.64 -7.42 10.68
CA PRO A 232 7.11 -6.85 9.44
C PRO A 232 6.84 -7.93 8.40
N ILE A 233 5.79 -7.76 7.58
CA ILE A 233 5.45 -8.72 6.53
C ILE A 233 6.23 -8.50 5.23
N VAL A 234 6.78 -7.30 5.03
CA VAL A 234 7.74 -6.96 3.97
C VAL A 234 8.86 -6.13 4.59
N HIS A 235 10.10 -6.56 4.41
CA HIS A 235 11.27 -5.89 4.96
C HIS A 235 12.55 -6.28 4.21
N THR A 236 13.57 -5.46 4.28
CA THR A 236 14.94 -5.77 3.88
C THR A 236 15.75 -6.04 5.14
N TYR A 237 16.27 -7.25 5.30
CA TYR A 237 17.01 -7.65 6.51
C TYR A 237 18.51 -7.43 6.39
N SER A 238 19.02 -7.21 5.18
CA SER A 238 20.45 -7.03 4.93
C SER A 238 20.71 -6.13 3.72
N ALA A 239 21.70 -5.26 3.82
CA ALA A 239 22.19 -4.46 2.69
C ALA A 239 22.77 -5.32 1.54
N SER A 240 22.94 -6.62 1.72
CA SER A 240 23.32 -7.54 0.64
C SER A 240 22.13 -8.01 -0.23
N GLU A 241 20.90 -7.68 0.15
CA GLU A 241 19.73 -7.99 -0.67
C GLU A 241 19.67 -7.11 -1.93
N ASN A 242 19.00 -7.62 -2.97
CA ASN A 242 18.87 -6.91 -4.24
C ASN A 242 17.96 -5.67 -4.18
N TRP A 243 17.04 -5.64 -3.22
CA TRP A 243 16.06 -4.59 -3.05
C TRP A 243 16.09 -4.05 -1.63
N TRP A 244 16.22 -2.73 -1.51
CA TRP A 244 16.35 -1.98 -0.28
C TRP A 244 15.09 -1.17 0.06
N SER A 245 14.93 -0.83 1.32
CA SER A 245 13.85 0.03 1.81
C SER A 245 12.48 -0.36 1.26
N LYS A 246 12.12 -1.64 1.40
CA LYS A 246 10.84 -2.20 0.93
C LYS A 246 9.70 -1.71 1.80
N GLY A 247 8.85 -0.84 1.30
CA GLY A 247 7.76 -0.27 2.09
C GLY A 247 6.64 0.33 1.25
N HIS A 248 5.80 1.11 1.90
CA HIS A 248 4.64 1.78 1.31
C HIS A 248 3.76 0.83 0.48
N GLY A 249 3.37 -0.30 1.10
CA GLY A 249 2.67 -1.37 0.41
C GLY A 249 1.16 -1.23 0.39
N THR A 250 0.55 -1.84 -0.62
CA THR A 250 -0.91 -2.01 -0.71
C THR A 250 -1.24 -3.48 -0.97
N LEU A 251 -2.24 -3.99 -0.24
CA LEU A 251 -2.76 -5.36 -0.40
C LEU A 251 -3.87 -5.39 -1.45
N VAL A 252 -3.90 -6.48 -2.22
CA VAL A 252 -5.01 -6.82 -3.11
C VAL A 252 -5.21 -8.32 -3.16
N ASP A 253 -6.45 -8.78 -3.28
CA ASP A 253 -6.76 -10.18 -3.57
C ASP A 253 -6.91 -10.40 -5.08
N ASP A 254 -6.57 -11.63 -5.54
CA ASP A 254 -6.86 -12.03 -6.92
C ASP A 254 -8.24 -12.70 -7.04
N VAL A 255 -8.61 -13.04 -8.28
CA VAL A 255 -9.91 -13.69 -8.57
C VAL A 255 -10.03 -15.09 -7.95
N ASN A 256 -8.93 -15.69 -7.52
CA ASN A 256 -8.88 -16.99 -6.87
C ASN A 256 -8.83 -16.88 -5.34
N GLY A 257 -8.79 -15.66 -4.80
CA GLY A 257 -8.71 -15.39 -3.37
C GLY A 257 -7.30 -15.43 -2.79
N ASN A 258 -6.25 -15.46 -3.63
CA ASN A 258 -4.87 -15.30 -3.17
C ASN A 258 -4.58 -13.83 -2.90
N TRP A 259 -3.72 -13.58 -1.91
CA TRP A 259 -3.32 -12.23 -1.52
C TRP A 259 -1.98 -11.85 -2.14
N TRP A 260 -1.92 -10.62 -2.60
CA TRP A 260 -0.76 -9.99 -3.21
C TRP A 260 -0.46 -8.69 -2.49
N VAL A 261 0.81 -8.35 -2.41
CA VAL A 261 1.27 -7.05 -1.95
C VAL A 261 2.09 -6.40 -3.04
N VAL A 262 1.78 -5.15 -3.35
CA VAL A 262 2.63 -4.28 -4.16
C VAL A 262 3.28 -3.25 -3.24
N TYR A 263 4.56 -2.98 -3.42
CA TYR A 263 5.33 -2.04 -2.62
C TYR A 263 6.43 -1.41 -3.45
N HIS A 264 6.97 -0.29 -3.03
CA HIS A 264 8.17 0.26 -3.65
C HIS A 264 9.45 -0.26 -2.96
N ALA A 265 10.55 -0.23 -3.71
CA ALA A 265 11.87 -0.58 -3.21
C ALA A 265 12.94 0.06 -4.08
N TYR A 266 14.12 0.28 -3.52
CA TYR A 266 15.28 0.73 -4.28
C TYR A 266 16.12 -0.46 -4.75
N ALA A 267 16.68 -0.38 -5.95
CA ALA A 267 17.69 -1.34 -6.37
C ALA A 267 18.96 -1.17 -5.51
N ASN A 268 19.60 -2.28 -5.15
CA ASN A 268 20.82 -2.27 -4.34
C ASN A 268 21.85 -1.30 -4.93
N GLY A 269 22.32 -0.35 -4.11
CA GLY A 269 23.28 0.69 -4.47
C GLY A 269 22.70 1.94 -5.15
N TYR A 270 21.37 1.98 -5.37
CA TYR A 270 20.67 3.14 -5.94
C TYR A 270 19.53 3.53 -4.99
N HIS A 271 19.79 4.57 -4.18
CA HIS A 271 18.84 5.08 -3.18
C HIS A 271 18.55 6.55 -3.41
#